data_a4eff391a94681781d47ab226d4cb73e
#
_entry.id   a4eff391a94681781d47ab226d4cb73e
#
_cell.length_a   1.000
_cell.length_b   1.000
_cell.length_c   1.000
_cell.angle_alpha   90.00
_cell.angle_beta   90.00
_cell.angle_gamma   90.00
#
_symmetry.space_group_name_H-M   'P 1'
#
loop_
_entity.id
_entity.type
_entity.pdbx_description
1 polymer ?
#
loop_
_entity_poly.entity_id
_entity_poly.type
_entity_poly.pdbx_seq_one_letter_code
_entity_poly.pdbx_strand_id
1 'polypeptide(L)'
;MTHNRIAFIGAGRLARVLANAWAARGEHITVIASRRLSSAQAIANTLRDCIATTTAQDAVDQSDLVFLTVPDDAIASTTHALRWRAGQSVIHCSGATELSHLEHAKQHGAHVGGMHPMQTFADPEAALASLPGCTFALEAEAPLYDQLERMACSI
;
A
#
# COMPACT_ATOMS: atom_id res chain seq x y z
N MET A 1 -14.64 -1.39 16.04
CA MET A 1 -13.59 -0.71 15.24
C MET A 1 -13.74 -1.20 13.82
N THR A 2 -14.08 -0.32 12.89
CA THR A 2 -14.13 -0.67 11.47
C THR A 2 -12.69 -0.88 11.00
N HIS A 3 -12.31 -2.15 10.75
CA HIS A 3 -11.03 -2.45 10.10
C HIS A 3 -11.10 -1.91 8.69
N ASN A 4 -10.17 -1.01 8.35
CA ASN A 4 -10.05 -0.52 6.98
C ASN A 4 -9.65 -1.67 6.06
N ARG A 5 -10.31 -1.75 4.92
CA ARG A 5 -9.94 -2.69 3.87
C ARG A 5 -8.72 -2.15 3.15
N ILE A 6 -7.64 -2.89 3.17
CA ILE A 6 -6.35 -2.47 2.63
C ILE A 6 -6.08 -3.21 1.33
N ALA A 7 -5.65 -2.49 0.30
CA ALA A 7 -5.17 -3.09 -0.94
C ALA A 7 -3.76 -2.62 -1.30
N PHE A 8 -3.10 -3.44 -2.08
CA PHE A 8 -1.81 -3.13 -2.69
C PHE A 8 -1.94 -3.15 -4.22
N ILE A 9 -1.45 -2.11 -4.87
CA ILE A 9 -1.24 -2.05 -6.31
C ILE A 9 0.25 -2.13 -6.58
N GLY A 10 0.68 -3.26 -7.14
CA GLY A 10 2.06 -3.68 -7.27
C GLY A 10 2.35 -4.85 -6.32
N ALA A 11 2.72 -6.01 -6.86
CA ALA A 11 2.99 -7.25 -6.11
C ALA A 11 4.50 -7.56 -6.08
N GLY A 12 5.28 -6.56 -5.71
CA GLY A 12 6.73 -6.68 -5.54
C GLY A 12 7.14 -7.14 -4.13
N ARG A 13 8.43 -7.09 -3.88
CA ARG A 13 9.03 -7.49 -2.60
C ARG A 13 8.51 -6.66 -1.43
N LEU A 14 8.41 -5.34 -1.61
CA LEU A 14 7.88 -4.43 -0.60
C LEU A 14 6.44 -4.76 -0.23
N ALA A 15 5.57 -4.93 -1.23
CA ALA A 15 4.17 -5.32 -1.01
C ALA A 15 4.07 -6.63 -0.22
N ARG A 16 4.88 -7.63 -0.58
CA ARG A 16 4.92 -8.92 0.11
C ARG A 16 5.26 -8.78 1.58
N VAL A 17 6.28 -7.98 1.90
CA VAL A 17 6.72 -7.78 3.29
C VAL A 17 5.66 -7.02 4.09
N LEU A 18 5.21 -5.87 3.60
CA LEU A 18 4.26 -5.03 4.34
C LEU A 18 2.90 -5.72 4.51
N ALA A 19 2.36 -6.34 3.46
CA ALA A 19 1.08 -7.02 3.52
C ALA A 19 1.10 -8.17 4.55
N ASN A 20 2.16 -8.99 4.58
CA ASN A 20 2.28 -10.07 5.56
C ASN A 20 2.51 -9.54 6.98
N ALA A 21 3.34 -8.50 7.16
CA ALA A 21 3.60 -7.90 8.47
C ALA A 21 2.32 -7.34 9.09
N TRP A 22 1.55 -6.55 8.33
CA TRP A 22 0.30 -5.96 8.82
C TRP A 22 -0.80 -7.00 9.01
N ALA A 23 -0.93 -7.99 8.12
CA ALA A 23 -1.87 -9.09 8.31
C ALA A 23 -1.60 -9.87 9.60
N ALA A 24 -0.33 -10.09 9.96
CA ALA A 24 0.06 -10.71 11.22
C ALA A 24 -0.31 -9.86 12.46
N ARG A 25 -0.56 -8.56 12.29
CA ARG A 25 -1.04 -7.62 13.31
C ARG A 25 -2.55 -7.43 13.29
N GLY A 26 -3.26 -8.19 12.45
CA GLY A 26 -4.73 -8.16 12.36
C GLY A 26 -5.29 -7.13 11.39
N GLU A 27 -4.45 -6.48 10.58
CA GLU A 27 -4.93 -5.63 9.50
C GLU A 27 -5.57 -6.46 8.38
N HIS A 28 -6.63 -5.94 7.78
CA HIS A 28 -7.40 -6.65 6.75
C HIS A 28 -6.92 -6.30 5.35
N ILE A 29 -6.03 -7.11 4.81
CA ILE A 29 -5.54 -6.98 3.43
C ILE A 29 -6.52 -7.70 2.51
N THR A 30 -7.26 -6.95 1.70
CA THR A 30 -8.38 -7.47 0.90
C THR A 30 -8.01 -7.79 -0.54
N VAL A 31 -7.12 -7.00 -1.14
CA VAL A 31 -6.79 -7.14 -2.57
C VAL A 31 -5.30 -6.90 -2.82
N ILE A 32 -4.70 -7.78 -3.61
CA ILE A 32 -3.40 -7.56 -4.23
C ILE A 32 -3.59 -7.46 -5.75
N ALA A 33 -3.26 -6.33 -6.34
CA ALA A 33 -3.32 -6.10 -7.78
C ALA A 33 -1.92 -6.09 -8.40
N SER A 34 -1.75 -6.77 -9.53
CA SER A 34 -0.50 -6.76 -10.28
C SER A 34 -0.76 -7.05 -11.77
N ARG A 35 0.04 -6.47 -12.66
CA ARG A 35 -0.01 -6.77 -14.09
C ARG A 35 0.16 -8.28 -14.40
N ARG A 36 0.87 -9.01 -13.54
CA ARG A 36 0.97 -10.47 -13.60
C ARG A 36 0.16 -11.09 -12.46
N LEU A 37 -0.88 -11.85 -12.81
CA LEU A 37 -1.74 -12.51 -11.83
C LEU A 37 -0.95 -13.42 -10.89
N SER A 38 0.02 -14.17 -11.40
CA SER A 38 0.85 -15.06 -10.57
C SER A 38 1.62 -14.32 -9.47
N SER A 39 2.05 -13.09 -9.73
CA SER A 39 2.73 -12.27 -8.72
C SER A 39 1.75 -11.82 -7.62
N ALA A 40 0.53 -11.44 -7.99
CA ALA A 40 -0.51 -11.10 -7.03
C ALA A 40 -0.93 -12.32 -6.20
N GLN A 41 -1.13 -13.48 -6.85
CA GLN A 41 -1.47 -14.74 -6.19
C GLN A 41 -0.40 -15.20 -5.21
N ALA A 42 0.88 -15.03 -5.53
CA ALA A 42 1.99 -15.40 -4.65
C ALA A 42 1.95 -14.67 -3.30
N ILE A 43 1.37 -13.47 -3.25
CA ILE A 43 1.14 -12.73 -2.00
C ILE A 43 -0.23 -13.08 -1.42
N ALA A 44 -1.30 -13.00 -2.21
CA ALA A 44 -2.66 -13.21 -1.72
C ALA A 44 -2.85 -14.60 -1.08
N ASN A 45 -2.20 -15.63 -1.61
CA ASN A 45 -2.27 -16.98 -1.05
C ASN A 45 -1.63 -17.13 0.35
N THR A 46 -0.82 -16.16 0.78
CA THR A 46 -0.27 -16.12 2.15
C THR A 46 -1.17 -15.36 3.14
N LEU A 47 -2.24 -14.74 2.65
CA LEU A 47 -3.12 -13.86 3.40
C LEU A 47 -4.52 -14.49 3.50
N ARG A 48 -5.21 -14.16 4.59
CA ARG A 48 -6.58 -14.61 4.80
C ARG A 48 -7.55 -13.73 4.02
N ASP A 49 -8.48 -14.36 3.28
CA ASP A 49 -9.58 -13.70 2.56
C ASP A 49 -9.12 -12.59 1.60
N CYS A 50 -7.93 -12.74 1.01
CA CYS A 50 -7.33 -11.78 0.10
C CYS A 50 -7.50 -12.21 -1.36
N ILE A 51 -7.91 -11.28 -2.22
CA ILE A 51 -8.14 -11.51 -3.65
C ILE A 51 -6.91 -11.05 -4.44
N ALA A 52 -6.50 -11.88 -5.41
CA ALA A 52 -5.51 -11.51 -6.42
C ALA A 52 -6.20 -11.07 -7.71
N THR A 53 -5.82 -9.93 -8.29
CA THR A 53 -6.38 -9.42 -9.54
C THR A 53 -5.32 -8.82 -10.45
N THR A 54 -5.61 -8.76 -11.75
CA THR A 54 -4.82 -7.99 -12.73
C THR A 54 -5.38 -6.60 -12.96
N THR A 55 -6.53 -6.28 -12.38
CA THR A 55 -7.23 -5.00 -12.54
C THR A 55 -6.98 -4.12 -11.32
N ALA A 56 -6.14 -3.09 -11.48
CA ALA A 56 -5.84 -2.16 -10.38
C ALA A 56 -7.09 -1.42 -9.87
N GLN A 57 -8.10 -1.20 -10.73
CA GLN A 57 -9.35 -0.57 -10.31
C GLN A 57 -10.13 -1.42 -9.30
N ASP A 58 -10.07 -2.76 -9.39
CA ASP A 58 -10.71 -3.63 -8.41
C ASP A 58 -10.13 -3.42 -7.00
N ALA A 59 -8.81 -3.16 -6.92
CA ALA A 59 -8.15 -2.85 -5.65
C ALA A 59 -8.67 -1.53 -5.06
N VAL A 60 -8.86 -0.51 -5.90
CA VAL A 60 -9.43 0.78 -5.48
C VAL A 60 -10.89 0.62 -5.05
N ASP A 61 -11.71 -0.05 -5.86
CA ASP A 61 -13.15 -0.15 -5.62
C ASP A 61 -13.49 -0.94 -4.35
N GLN A 62 -12.65 -1.91 -3.98
CA GLN A 62 -12.86 -2.80 -2.83
C GLN A 62 -12.16 -2.37 -1.54
N SER A 63 -11.46 -1.23 -1.53
CA SER A 63 -10.61 -0.84 -0.40
C SER A 63 -10.87 0.58 0.07
N ASP A 64 -10.47 0.83 1.31
CA ASP A 64 -10.52 2.16 1.93
C ASP A 64 -9.12 2.79 1.95
N LEU A 65 -8.08 1.95 2.00
CA LEU A 65 -6.68 2.34 2.06
C LEU A 65 -5.91 1.58 0.96
N VAL A 66 -5.28 2.29 0.05
CA VAL A 66 -4.59 1.72 -1.11
C VAL A 66 -3.11 2.09 -1.07
N PHE A 67 -2.25 1.08 -1.00
CA PHE A 67 -0.80 1.27 -1.12
C PHE A 67 -0.34 1.07 -2.56
N LEU A 68 0.33 2.08 -3.11
CA LEU A 68 1.00 2.02 -4.40
C LEU A 68 2.44 1.53 -4.18
N THR A 69 2.66 0.27 -4.46
CA THR A 69 3.97 -0.40 -4.38
C THR A 69 4.51 -0.73 -5.77
N VAL A 70 4.20 0.13 -6.71
CA VAL A 70 4.74 0.14 -8.08
C VAL A 70 6.08 0.88 -8.12
N PRO A 71 6.89 0.76 -9.19
CA PRO A 71 8.07 1.58 -9.39
C PRO A 71 7.76 3.07 -9.32
N ASP A 72 8.73 3.88 -8.85
CA ASP A 72 8.53 5.30 -8.59
C ASP A 72 8.04 6.07 -9.83
N ASP A 73 8.57 5.75 -11.00
CA ASP A 73 8.18 6.34 -12.29
C ASP A 73 6.75 5.96 -12.75
N ALA A 74 6.16 4.93 -12.15
CA ALA A 74 4.80 4.49 -12.45
C ALA A 74 3.75 5.05 -11.48
N ILE A 75 4.12 5.72 -10.38
CA ILE A 75 3.19 6.19 -9.36
C ILE A 75 2.16 7.18 -9.95
N ALA A 76 2.62 8.23 -10.62
CA ALA A 76 1.74 9.25 -11.18
C ALA A 76 0.81 8.67 -12.25
N SER A 77 1.34 7.88 -13.18
CA SER A 77 0.53 7.28 -14.25
C SER A 77 -0.49 6.28 -13.72
N THR A 78 -0.13 5.50 -12.70
CA THR A 78 -1.05 4.58 -12.02
C THR A 78 -2.18 5.36 -11.35
N THR A 79 -1.85 6.42 -10.62
CA THR A 79 -2.83 7.26 -9.92
C THR A 79 -3.80 7.92 -10.91
N HIS A 80 -3.30 8.41 -12.03
CA HIS A 80 -4.09 9.04 -13.09
C HIS A 80 -5.03 8.07 -13.83
N ALA A 81 -4.63 6.81 -13.96
CA ALA A 81 -5.41 5.80 -14.67
C ALA A 81 -6.60 5.25 -13.84
N LEU A 82 -6.68 5.60 -12.56
CA LEU A 82 -7.67 5.05 -11.64
C LEU A 82 -8.71 6.09 -11.24
N ARG A 83 -9.92 5.60 -10.97
CA ARG A 83 -11.02 6.42 -10.43
C ARG A 83 -10.98 6.32 -8.90
N TRP A 84 -10.85 7.46 -8.26
CA TRP A 84 -10.82 7.60 -6.81
C TRP A 84 -12.17 8.12 -6.30
N ARG A 85 -12.50 7.86 -5.05
CA ARG A 85 -13.68 8.40 -4.38
C ARG A 85 -13.30 9.17 -3.13
N ALA A 86 -14.15 10.12 -2.75
CA ALA A 86 -13.96 10.87 -1.52
C ALA A 86 -13.86 9.96 -0.30
N GLY A 87 -12.95 10.28 0.62
CA GLY A 87 -12.72 9.53 1.84
C GLY A 87 -11.85 8.28 1.71
N GLN A 88 -11.44 7.88 0.49
CA GLN A 88 -10.37 6.89 0.33
C GLN A 88 -9.02 7.47 0.71
N SER A 89 -8.08 6.60 1.01
CA SER A 89 -6.68 6.98 1.20
C SER A 89 -5.79 6.27 0.20
N VAL A 90 -4.87 7.01 -0.42
CA VAL A 90 -3.85 6.45 -1.32
C VAL A 90 -2.47 6.85 -0.86
N ILE A 91 -1.58 5.87 -0.76
CA ILE A 91 -0.24 6.04 -0.20
C ILE A 91 0.79 5.47 -1.16
N HIS A 92 1.80 6.25 -1.52
CA HIS A 92 2.98 5.69 -2.19
C HIS A 92 4.05 5.31 -1.16
N CYS A 93 4.91 4.37 -1.53
CA CYS A 93 5.99 3.88 -0.66
C CYS A 93 7.39 4.33 -1.12
N SER A 94 7.47 5.28 -2.05
CA SER A 94 8.74 5.82 -2.56
C SER A 94 9.33 6.82 -1.58
N GLY A 95 10.64 6.74 -1.36
CA GLY A 95 11.40 7.74 -0.60
C GLY A 95 11.87 8.94 -1.43
N ALA A 96 11.64 8.91 -2.75
CA ALA A 96 12.11 9.94 -3.68
C ALA A 96 10.98 10.66 -4.44
N THR A 97 9.72 10.26 -4.20
CA THR A 97 8.55 10.79 -4.91
C THR A 97 7.75 11.72 -4.01
N GLU A 98 7.41 12.88 -4.52
CA GLU A 98 6.58 13.87 -3.82
C GLU A 98 5.09 13.50 -3.86
N LEU A 99 4.31 13.97 -2.87
CA LEU A 99 2.86 13.77 -2.83
C LEU A 99 2.11 14.37 -4.04
N SER A 100 2.71 15.31 -4.74
CA SER A 100 2.17 15.89 -5.98
C SER A 100 1.89 14.83 -7.06
N HIS A 101 2.56 13.68 -7.04
CA HIS A 101 2.28 12.55 -7.92
C HIS A 101 0.94 11.86 -7.62
N LEU A 102 0.33 12.14 -6.47
CA LEU A 102 -0.99 11.66 -6.07
C LEU A 102 -2.09 12.73 -6.24
N GLU A 103 -1.76 13.89 -6.82
CA GLU A 103 -2.67 15.04 -6.93
C GLU A 103 -4.00 14.68 -7.62
N HIS A 104 -3.98 13.81 -8.62
CA HIS A 104 -5.20 13.32 -9.27
C HIS A 104 -6.17 12.67 -8.27
N ALA A 105 -5.69 11.84 -7.37
CA ALA A 105 -6.53 11.23 -6.35
C ALA A 105 -7.03 12.28 -5.34
N LYS A 106 -6.19 13.22 -4.94
CA LYS A 106 -6.54 14.32 -4.03
C LYS A 106 -7.65 15.20 -4.61
N GLN A 107 -7.61 15.51 -5.89
CA GLN A 107 -8.65 16.28 -6.59
C GLN A 107 -10.01 15.58 -6.61
N HIS A 108 -10.03 14.25 -6.46
CA HIS A 108 -11.26 13.44 -6.34
C HIS A 108 -11.67 13.18 -4.89
N GLY A 109 -11.06 13.89 -3.93
CA GLY A 109 -11.42 13.84 -2.51
C GLY A 109 -10.78 12.69 -1.74
N ALA A 110 -9.78 12.02 -2.29
CA ALA A 110 -8.99 11.04 -1.55
C ALA A 110 -7.94 11.75 -0.66
N HIS A 111 -7.65 11.15 0.49
CA HIS A 111 -6.50 11.51 1.30
C HIS A 111 -5.24 10.93 0.67
N VAL A 112 -4.17 11.70 0.64
CA VAL A 112 -2.89 11.28 0.03
C VAL A 112 -1.78 11.23 1.06
N GLY A 113 -0.88 10.24 0.94
CA GLY A 113 0.23 10.07 1.84
C GLY A 113 1.43 9.37 1.21
N GLY A 114 2.56 9.52 1.87
CA GLY A 114 3.78 8.77 1.64
C GLY A 114 4.17 7.98 2.89
N MET A 115 4.62 6.74 2.69
CA MET A 115 5.10 5.86 3.75
C MET A 115 6.27 5.04 3.26
N HIS A 116 7.47 5.48 3.58
CA HIS A 116 8.71 4.87 3.10
C HIS A 116 9.46 4.16 4.23
N PRO A 117 9.52 2.81 4.23
CA PRO A 117 10.38 2.07 5.14
C PRO A 117 11.85 2.22 4.74
N MET A 118 12.70 2.65 5.68
CA MET A 118 14.11 2.94 5.43
C MET A 118 14.98 1.69 5.58
N GLN A 119 14.74 0.67 4.74
CA GLN A 119 15.55 -0.55 4.66
C GLN A 119 15.51 -1.13 3.24
N THR A 120 16.35 -2.14 2.99
CA THR A 120 16.38 -2.87 1.72
C THR A 120 15.39 -4.03 1.72
N PHE A 121 14.80 -4.32 0.56
CA PHE A 121 13.84 -5.41 0.35
C PHE A 121 14.33 -6.42 -0.70
N ALA A 122 15.66 -6.53 -0.85
CA ALA A 122 16.26 -7.46 -1.81
C ALA A 122 15.90 -8.92 -1.52
N ASP A 123 15.86 -9.30 -0.24
CA ASP A 123 15.37 -10.57 0.27
C ASP A 123 14.15 -10.32 1.16
N PRO A 124 12.93 -10.75 0.74
CA PRO A 124 11.72 -10.51 1.50
C PRO A 124 11.67 -11.18 2.87
N GLU A 125 12.29 -12.34 3.05
CA GLU A 125 12.31 -13.05 4.34
C GLU A 125 13.21 -12.33 5.33
N ALA A 126 14.41 -11.95 4.91
CA ALA A 126 15.32 -11.15 5.71
C ALA A 126 14.73 -9.76 6.02
N ALA A 127 14.06 -9.13 5.04
CA ALA A 127 13.41 -7.84 5.21
C ALA A 127 12.26 -7.91 6.22
N LEU A 128 11.45 -8.98 6.18
CA LEU A 128 10.38 -9.20 7.15
C LEU A 128 10.93 -9.39 8.57
N ALA A 129 12.01 -10.15 8.70
CA ALA A 129 12.65 -10.40 10.00
C ALA A 129 13.29 -9.14 10.60
N SER A 130 13.78 -8.22 9.76
CA SER A 130 14.41 -6.96 10.20
C SER A 130 13.46 -5.76 10.25
N LEU A 131 12.18 -5.95 9.92
CA LEU A 131 11.18 -4.89 9.92
C LEU A 131 10.93 -4.30 11.33
N PRO A 132 10.87 -5.08 12.42
CA PRO A 132 10.81 -4.54 13.77
C PRO A 132 12.02 -3.64 14.06
N GLY A 133 11.73 -2.38 14.41
CA GLY A 133 12.76 -1.34 14.62
C GLY A 133 13.18 -0.59 13.34
N CYS A 134 12.59 -0.91 12.18
CA CYS A 134 12.79 -0.14 10.96
C CYS A 134 12.23 1.28 11.14
N THR A 135 12.97 2.28 10.66
CA THR A 135 12.46 3.65 10.58
C THR A 135 11.56 3.81 9.36
N PHE A 136 10.42 4.47 9.55
CA PHE A 136 9.53 4.87 8.47
C PHE A 136 9.53 6.39 8.31
N ALA A 137 9.73 6.88 7.10
CA ALA A 137 9.45 8.26 6.75
C ALA A 137 7.96 8.36 6.36
N LEU A 138 7.24 9.28 7.02
CA LEU A 138 5.81 9.48 6.81
C LEU A 138 5.55 10.92 6.36
N GLU A 139 4.66 11.07 5.37
CA GLU A 139 4.16 12.35 4.91
C GLU A 139 2.66 12.23 4.63
N ALA A 140 1.82 12.92 5.38
CA ALA A 140 0.38 13.00 5.17
C ALA A 140 -0.23 14.11 6.03
N GLU A 141 -1.48 14.49 5.73
CA GLU A 141 -2.30 15.30 6.62
C GLU A 141 -3.12 14.40 7.57
N ALA A 142 -3.50 14.92 8.74
CA ALA A 142 -4.45 14.23 9.62
C ALA A 142 -5.82 14.08 8.91
N PRO A 143 -6.58 13.00 9.13
CA PRO A 143 -6.33 11.90 10.05
C PRO A 143 -5.45 10.77 9.48
N LEU A 144 -5.06 10.84 8.19
CA LEU A 144 -4.27 9.79 7.54
C LEU A 144 -2.89 9.64 8.19
N TYR A 145 -2.23 10.75 8.57
CA TYR A 145 -0.94 10.70 9.23
C TYR A 145 -0.98 9.81 10.49
N ASP A 146 -1.96 10.04 11.37
CA ASP A 146 -2.11 9.28 12.62
C ASP A 146 -2.34 7.79 12.36
N GLN A 147 -3.04 7.47 11.26
CA GLN A 147 -3.26 6.09 10.85
C GLN A 147 -1.95 5.43 10.38
N LEU A 148 -1.18 6.10 9.50
CA LEU A 148 0.09 5.60 9.00
C LEU A 148 1.11 5.44 10.14
N GLU A 149 1.15 6.36 11.10
CA GLU A 149 2.01 6.27 12.27
C GLU A 149 1.67 5.01 13.10
N ARG A 150 0.39 4.77 13.40
CA ARG A 150 -0.03 3.54 14.10
C ARG A 150 0.36 2.28 13.34
N MET A 151 0.18 2.27 12.01
CA MET A 151 0.56 1.13 11.17
C MET A 151 2.08 0.91 11.16
N ALA A 152 2.89 1.96 11.06
CA ALA A 152 4.34 1.86 11.14
C ALA A 152 4.80 1.32 12.50
N CYS A 153 4.24 1.83 13.61
CA CYS A 153 4.60 1.40 14.95
C CYS A 153 4.13 -0.03 15.29
N SER A 154 3.24 -0.61 14.50
CA SER A 154 2.72 -1.96 14.75
C SER A 154 3.63 -3.09 14.27
N ILE A 155 4.62 -2.80 13.41
CA ILE A 155 5.47 -3.79 12.75
C ILE A 155 6.95 -3.55 12.88
#